data_7c7a1e083cc42fbd468dbbda57eff33b
#
_entry.id   7c7a1e083cc42fbd468dbbda57eff33b
#
_cell.length_a   1.000
_cell.length_b   1.000
_cell.length_c   1.000
_cell.angle_alpha   90.00
_cell.angle_beta   90.00
_cell.angle_gamma   90.00
#
_symmetry.space_group_name_H-M   'P 1'
#
loop_
_entity.id
_entity.type
_entity.pdbx_description
1 polymer ?
#
loop_
_entity_poly.entity_id
_entity_poly.type
_entity_poly.pdbx_seq_one_letter_code
_entity_poly.pdbx_strand_id
1 'polypeptide(L)'
;MTETLAQGPGASLAHDSALKHTTGEALFIDDIPVPQNTLHLAVGSATAVCGRIESMDLGAVRNAPGVIDVFCANDIPGQNDVSPSGRGDEPVLADTEVRFDGEPVFAVVATSHRAARAAAALGKVRIAAEKPILTVDDALHHQRFISDEQLMQRGDWENAMRSAPHTAAGTLYCGGQDHFYLEGQVSLAIPQEDGDMLVHCSTQHPSEIQQHLAKVLGKPANRSEERRVGKECRSRWSP
;
A
#
# COMPACT_ATOMS: atom_id res chain seq x y z
N MET A 1 27.78 -0.74 37.67
CA MET A 1 26.76 0.21 38.17
C MET A 1 25.91 0.59 36.98
N THR A 2 24.78 -0.04 36.84
CA THR A 2 23.79 0.27 35.80
C THR A 2 22.96 1.45 36.33
N GLU A 3 23.20 2.65 35.79
CA GLU A 3 22.31 3.76 36.00
C GLU A 3 20.93 3.41 35.47
N THR A 4 20.00 3.22 36.38
CA THR A 4 18.58 3.14 36.04
C THR A 4 18.16 4.56 35.65
N LEU A 5 18.23 4.88 34.37
CA LEU A 5 17.70 6.13 33.83
C LEU A 5 16.23 6.19 34.20
N ALA A 6 15.81 7.24 34.86
CA ALA A 6 14.43 7.49 35.20
C ALA A 6 13.58 7.51 33.91
N GLN A 7 12.81 6.45 33.70
CA GLN A 7 11.90 6.33 32.57
C GLN A 7 10.64 7.15 32.86
N GLY A 8 10.65 8.42 32.46
CA GLY A 8 9.51 9.32 32.57
C GLY A 8 9.12 9.88 31.22
N PRO A 9 7.98 10.56 31.13
CA PRO A 9 7.58 11.27 29.92
C PRO A 9 8.69 12.22 29.43
N GLY A 10 9.07 12.11 28.16
CA GLY A 10 10.15 12.89 27.56
C GLY A 10 11.56 12.27 27.66
N ALA A 11 11.72 11.10 28.28
CA ALA A 11 13.01 10.39 28.27
C ALA A 11 13.39 9.96 26.85
N SER A 12 14.67 10.16 26.48
CA SER A 12 15.20 9.68 25.20
C SER A 12 15.50 8.19 25.32
N LEU A 13 14.60 7.36 24.81
CA LEU A 13 14.77 5.91 24.77
C LEU A 13 15.33 5.48 23.41
N ALA A 14 16.34 4.62 23.43
CA ALA A 14 16.80 3.99 22.23
C ALA A 14 15.70 3.06 21.68
N HIS A 15 15.57 3.02 20.36
CA HIS A 15 14.67 2.10 19.70
C HIS A 15 15.10 0.64 19.95
N ASP A 16 14.15 -0.31 20.09
CA ASP A 16 14.39 -1.73 20.43
C ASP A 16 15.41 -2.43 19.53
N SER A 17 15.46 -2.04 18.24
CA SER A 17 16.42 -2.59 17.28
C SER A 17 17.55 -1.62 16.95
N ALA A 18 17.73 -0.52 17.70
CA ALA A 18 18.76 0.49 17.38
C ALA A 18 20.16 -0.15 17.27
N LEU A 19 20.48 -1.04 18.21
CA LEU A 19 21.76 -1.76 18.20
C LEU A 19 21.94 -2.62 16.94
N LYS A 20 20.91 -3.36 16.56
CA LYS A 20 20.95 -4.22 15.36
C LYS A 20 21.17 -3.42 14.08
N HIS A 21 20.58 -2.22 13.99
CA HIS A 21 20.81 -1.34 12.83
C HIS A 21 22.22 -0.78 12.78
N THR A 22 22.82 -0.47 13.93
CA THR A 22 24.19 0.06 13.99
C THR A 22 25.26 -1.03 13.82
N THR A 23 24.94 -2.28 14.19
CA THR A 23 25.85 -3.42 14.03
C THR A 23 25.67 -4.16 12.69
N GLY A 24 24.65 -3.85 11.91
CA GLY A 24 24.31 -4.58 10.68
C GLY A 24 23.60 -5.92 10.91
N GLU A 25 23.12 -6.17 12.13
CA GLU A 25 22.37 -7.40 12.47
C GLU A 25 20.86 -7.28 12.25
N ALA A 26 20.38 -6.09 11.86
CA ALA A 26 18.98 -5.91 11.53
C ALA A 26 18.65 -6.63 10.21
N LEU A 27 17.67 -7.52 10.24
CA LEU A 27 17.18 -8.22 9.06
C LEU A 27 16.07 -7.42 8.39
N PHE A 28 16.14 -7.32 7.08
CA PHE A 28 15.05 -6.91 6.20
C PHE A 28 14.39 -8.15 5.59
N ILE A 29 13.27 -8.00 4.90
CA ILE A 29 12.55 -9.17 4.34
C ILE A 29 13.41 -9.91 3.32
N ASP A 30 14.18 -9.18 2.50
CA ASP A 30 15.08 -9.78 1.51
C ASP A 30 16.27 -10.54 2.13
N ASP A 31 16.55 -10.32 3.43
CA ASP A 31 17.58 -11.06 4.18
C ASP A 31 17.04 -12.37 4.78
N ILE A 32 15.72 -12.59 4.75
CA ILE A 32 15.11 -13.80 5.29
C ILE A 32 15.35 -14.96 4.32
N PRO A 33 15.94 -16.08 4.75
CA PRO A 33 16.06 -17.26 3.91
C PRO A 33 14.68 -17.75 3.44
N VAL A 34 14.43 -17.71 2.16
CA VAL A 34 13.17 -18.19 1.60
C VAL A 34 13.13 -19.70 1.54
N PRO A 35 11.97 -20.35 1.83
CA PRO A 35 11.81 -21.79 1.68
C PRO A 35 12.12 -22.26 0.24
N GLN A 36 12.57 -23.52 0.13
CA GLN A 36 12.74 -24.13 -1.21
C GLN A 36 11.38 -24.16 -1.94
N ASN A 37 11.42 -23.97 -3.26
CA ASN A 37 10.25 -23.90 -4.13
C ASN A 37 9.29 -22.74 -3.83
N THR A 38 9.77 -21.68 -3.20
CA THR A 38 8.99 -20.43 -3.05
C THR A 38 8.58 -19.93 -4.43
N LEU A 39 7.31 -19.62 -4.56
CA LEU A 39 6.75 -19.01 -5.77
C LEU A 39 6.90 -17.48 -5.70
N HIS A 40 7.00 -16.87 -6.86
CA HIS A 40 7.19 -15.43 -6.99
C HIS A 40 5.97 -14.80 -7.67
N LEU A 41 5.53 -13.68 -7.14
CA LEU A 41 4.41 -12.93 -7.68
C LEU A 41 4.90 -11.67 -8.38
N ALA A 42 4.30 -11.37 -9.53
CA ALA A 42 4.40 -10.08 -10.19
C ALA A 42 3.01 -9.60 -10.59
N VAL A 43 2.79 -8.30 -10.57
CA VAL A 43 1.52 -7.70 -11.00
C VAL A 43 1.60 -7.27 -12.45
N GLY A 44 0.51 -7.46 -13.18
CA GLY A 44 0.26 -6.81 -14.46
C GLY A 44 -0.52 -5.53 -14.19
N SER A 45 0.07 -4.41 -14.59
CA SER A 45 -0.44 -3.08 -14.27
C SER A 45 -1.10 -2.42 -15.47
N ALA A 46 -1.99 -1.51 -15.18
CA ALA A 46 -2.60 -0.63 -16.17
C ALA A 46 -1.55 0.30 -16.82
N THR A 47 -1.76 0.62 -18.08
CA THR A 47 -0.92 1.55 -18.87
C THR A 47 -1.64 2.84 -19.22
N ALA A 48 -2.84 3.05 -18.70
CA ALA A 48 -3.62 4.27 -18.84
C ALA A 48 -3.76 4.94 -17.46
N VAL A 49 -3.76 6.27 -17.44
CA VAL A 49 -3.89 7.07 -16.22
C VAL A 49 -5.27 6.90 -15.57
N CYS A 50 -6.33 6.84 -16.38
CA CYS A 50 -7.67 6.49 -15.93
C CYS A 50 -8.52 6.03 -17.11
N GLY A 51 -9.57 5.28 -16.82
CA GLY A 51 -10.50 4.80 -17.83
C GLY A 51 -11.14 3.47 -17.47
N ARG A 52 -12.03 3.01 -18.33
CA ARG A 52 -12.75 1.76 -18.13
C ARG A 52 -12.04 0.60 -18.80
N ILE A 53 -11.90 -0.52 -18.09
CA ILE A 53 -11.40 -1.78 -18.65
C ILE A 53 -12.45 -2.35 -19.60
N GLU A 54 -12.11 -2.46 -20.89
CA GLU A 54 -13.00 -3.03 -21.92
C GLU A 54 -12.80 -4.54 -22.09
N SER A 55 -11.55 -4.98 -22.02
CA SER A 55 -11.21 -6.40 -22.15
C SER A 55 -9.83 -6.70 -21.58
N MET A 56 -9.65 -7.96 -21.19
CA MET A 56 -8.39 -8.48 -20.69
C MET A 56 -8.11 -9.83 -21.37
N ASP A 57 -6.99 -9.93 -22.10
CA ASP A 57 -6.51 -11.17 -22.70
C ASP A 57 -5.22 -11.60 -21.97
N LEU A 58 -5.35 -12.64 -21.17
CA LEU A 58 -4.27 -13.25 -20.39
C LEU A 58 -3.84 -14.63 -20.93
N GLY A 59 -4.28 -15.01 -22.12
CA GLY A 59 -3.94 -16.32 -22.71
C GLY A 59 -2.44 -16.53 -22.85
N ALA A 60 -1.70 -15.53 -23.34
CA ALA A 60 -0.25 -15.58 -23.44
C ALA A 60 0.45 -15.60 -22.07
N VAL A 61 -0.11 -14.93 -21.08
CA VAL A 61 0.41 -14.91 -19.70
C VAL A 61 0.32 -16.30 -19.08
N ARG A 62 -0.86 -16.93 -19.15
CA ARG A 62 -1.10 -18.26 -18.56
C ARG A 62 -0.23 -19.36 -19.20
N ASN A 63 0.11 -19.21 -20.47
CA ASN A 63 0.93 -20.17 -21.22
C ASN A 63 2.43 -19.85 -21.19
N ALA A 64 2.86 -18.81 -20.49
CA ALA A 64 4.27 -18.42 -20.45
C ALA A 64 5.10 -19.40 -19.59
N PRO A 65 6.36 -19.67 -19.96
CA PRO A 65 7.21 -20.60 -19.24
C PRO A 65 7.40 -20.22 -17.77
N GLY A 66 7.19 -21.20 -16.88
CA GLY A 66 7.36 -21.05 -15.44
C GLY A 66 6.17 -20.42 -14.72
N VAL A 67 5.13 -20.04 -15.40
CA VAL A 67 3.87 -19.58 -14.78
C VAL A 67 3.15 -20.77 -14.15
N ILE A 68 2.70 -20.57 -12.93
CA ILE A 68 1.91 -21.55 -12.15
C ILE A 68 0.44 -21.16 -12.18
N ASP A 69 0.14 -19.86 -11.95
CA ASP A 69 -1.22 -19.37 -11.99
C ASP A 69 -1.28 -17.85 -12.27
N VAL A 70 -2.50 -17.38 -12.63
CA VAL A 70 -2.78 -15.98 -12.92
C VAL A 70 -4.14 -15.62 -12.30
N PHE A 71 -4.15 -14.62 -11.45
CA PHE A 71 -5.31 -14.17 -10.69
C PHE A 71 -5.79 -12.80 -11.18
N CYS A 72 -7.11 -12.67 -11.24
CA CYS A 72 -7.81 -11.41 -11.51
C CYS A 72 -8.71 -11.05 -10.31
N ALA A 73 -9.34 -9.90 -10.36
CA ALA A 73 -10.24 -9.43 -9.30
C ALA A 73 -11.31 -10.48 -8.90
N ASN A 74 -11.87 -11.20 -9.88
CA ASN A 74 -12.89 -12.24 -9.65
C ASN A 74 -12.36 -13.50 -8.96
N ASP A 75 -11.05 -13.68 -8.89
CA ASP A 75 -10.41 -14.83 -8.22
C ASP A 75 -10.15 -14.57 -6.74
N ILE A 76 -10.40 -13.34 -6.27
CA ILE A 76 -10.26 -12.96 -4.87
C ILE A 76 -11.39 -13.57 -4.07
N PRO A 77 -11.10 -14.45 -3.08
CA PRO A 77 -12.13 -15.22 -2.39
C PRO A 77 -12.99 -14.41 -1.41
N GLY A 78 -12.50 -13.29 -0.93
CA GLY A 78 -13.18 -12.39 -0.01
C GLY A 78 -13.58 -11.09 -0.68
N GLN A 79 -13.13 -9.97 -0.13
CA GLN A 79 -13.43 -8.64 -0.66
C GLN A 79 -12.23 -8.10 -1.42
N ASN A 80 -12.45 -7.67 -2.66
CA ASN A 80 -11.44 -7.02 -3.48
C ASN A 80 -11.31 -5.52 -3.09
N ASP A 81 -10.94 -5.27 -1.83
CA ASP A 81 -10.86 -3.90 -1.30
C ASP A 81 -9.88 -3.84 -0.12
N VAL A 82 -8.94 -2.92 -0.20
CA VAL A 82 -7.95 -2.59 0.85
C VAL A 82 -8.06 -1.14 1.31
N SER A 83 -9.18 -0.47 1.01
CA SER A 83 -9.39 0.92 1.43
C SER A 83 -9.41 1.05 2.95
N PRO A 84 -8.56 1.91 3.54
CA PRO A 84 -8.54 2.15 4.98
C PRO A 84 -9.85 2.77 5.47
N SER A 85 -10.50 3.54 4.60
CA SER A 85 -11.79 4.19 4.88
C SER A 85 -12.98 3.22 4.89
N GLY A 86 -12.83 2.01 4.36
CA GLY A 86 -13.90 1.05 4.14
C GLY A 86 -14.92 1.49 3.06
N ARG A 87 -14.56 2.45 2.21
CA ARG A 87 -15.43 2.96 1.13
C ARG A 87 -15.47 2.06 -0.10
N GLY A 88 -14.58 1.07 -0.20
CA GLY A 88 -14.46 0.20 -1.36
C GLY A 88 -13.85 0.88 -2.58
N ASP A 89 -13.03 1.91 -2.36
CA ASP A 89 -12.45 2.74 -3.41
C ASP A 89 -10.98 2.37 -3.74
N GLU A 90 -10.41 1.39 -3.05
CA GLU A 90 -9.05 0.89 -3.29
C GLU A 90 -9.06 -0.62 -3.53
N PRO A 91 -9.33 -1.09 -4.76
CA PRO A 91 -9.31 -2.52 -5.06
C PRO A 91 -7.90 -3.09 -5.00
N VAL A 92 -7.78 -4.37 -4.59
CA VAL A 92 -6.52 -5.13 -4.68
C VAL A 92 -6.10 -5.30 -6.13
N LEU A 93 -7.06 -5.64 -7.00
CA LEU A 93 -6.90 -5.73 -8.45
C LEU A 93 -8.08 -5.00 -9.09
N ALA A 94 -7.78 -4.07 -9.99
CA ALA A 94 -8.81 -3.34 -10.72
C ALA A 94 -9.62 -4.31 -11.62
N ASP A 95 -10.94 -4.17 -11.63
CA ASP A 95 -11.86 -5.03 -12.36
C ASP A 95 -12.65 -4.32 -13.46
N THR A 96 -13.15 -3.12 -13.20
CA THR A 96 -14.01 -2.36 -14.11
C THR A 96 -13.38 -1.06 -14.61
N GLU A 97 -12.63 -0.39 -13.75
CA GLU A 97 -12.01 0.90 -14.07
C GLU A 97 -10.58 0.96 -13.53
N VAL A 98 -9.80 1.82 -14.14
CA VAL A 98 -8.44 2.17 -13.74
C VAL A 98 -8.44 3.64 -13.33
N ARG A 99 -7.80 3.95 -12.19
CA ARG A 99 -7.79 5.27 -11.55
C ARG A 99 -6.44 5.95 -11.57
N PHE A 100 -5.36 5.18 -11.79
CA PHE A 100 -4.00 5.72 -11.91
C PHE A 100 -3.12 4.82 -12.79
N ASP A 101 -2.08 5.41 -13.36
CA ASP A 101 -1.08 4.66 -14.14
C ASP A 101 -0.31 3.68 -13.23
N GLY A 102 -0.22 2.44 -13.67
CA GLY A 102 0.41 1.37 -12.88
C GLY A 102 -0.53 0.65 -11.90
N GLU A 103 -1.82 0.96 -11.86
CA GLU A 103 -2.78 0.24 -11.01
C GLU A 103 -2.78 -1.26 -11.31
N PRO A 104 -2.68 -2.13 -10.27
CA PRO A 104 -2.71 -3.57 -10.45
C PRO A 104 -4.03 -4.07 -11.07
N VAL A 105 -3.95 -4.85 -12.14
CA VAL A 105 -5.13 -5.42 -12.82
C VAL A 105 -5.19 -6.94 -12.71
N PHE A 106 -4.05 -7.59 -12.72
CA PHE A 106 -3.93 -9.03 -12.52
C PHE A 106 -2.61 -9.37 -11.83
N ALA A 107 -2.53 -10.56 -11.24
CA ALA A 107 -1.33 -11.06 -10.59
C ALA A 107 -0.87 -12.36 -11.25
N VAL A 108 0.43 -12.52 -11.42
CA VAL A 108 1.06 -13.71 -12.01
C VAL A 108 1.92 -14.38 -10.95
N VAL A 109 1.69 -15.66 -10.72
CA VAL A 109 2.51 -16.51 -9.85
C VAL A 109 3.36 -17.43 -10.70
N ALA A 110 4.67 -17.43 -10.48
CA ALA A 110 5.62 -18.22 -11.27
C ALA A 110 6.74 -18.81 -10.41
N THR A 111 7.52 -19.71 -10.99
CA THR A 111 8.64 -20.40 -10.34
C THR A 111 9.87 -19.50 -10.07
N SER A 112 9.88 -18.28 -10.61
CA SER A 112 10.92 -17.30 -10.36
C SER A 112 10.39 -15.87 -10.59
N HIS A 113 10.97 -14.90 -9.92
CA HIS A 113 10.63 -13.48 -10.10
C HIS A 113 10.79 -13.01 -11.56
N ARG A 114 11.84 -13.49 -12.22
CA ARG A 114 12.08 -13.20 -13.64
C ARG A 114 10.97 -13.74 -14.53
N ALA A 115 10.52 -14.98 -14.30
CA ALA A 115 9.43 -15.58 -15.04
C ALA A 115 8.12 -14.86 -14.81
N ALA A 116 7.79 -14.53 -13.55
CA ALA A 116 6.59 -13.80 -13.20
C ALA A 116 6.52 -12.41 -13.90
N ARG A 117 7.59 -11.64 -13.85
CA ARG A 117 7.67 -10.33 -14.52
C ARG A 117 7.61 -10.42 -16.04
N ALA A 118 8.33 -11.39 -16.63
CA ALA A 118 8.31 -11.59 -18.08
C ALA A 118 6.91 -11.99 -18.56
N ALA A 119 6.21 -12.84 -17.81
CA ALA A 119 4.85 -13.24 -18.12
C ALA A 119 3.85 -12.09 -17.94
N ALA A 120 3.96 -11.30 -16.86
CA ALA A 120 3.09 -10.15 -16.64
C ALA A 120 3.14 -9.14 -17.80
N ALA A 121 4.30 -8.95 -18.41
CA ALA A 121 4.47 -8.08 -19.58
C ALA A 121 3.75 -8.58 -20.86
N LEU A 122 3.27 -9.83 -20.90
CA LEU A 122 2.51 -10.38 -22.02
C LEU A 122 1.01 -10.11 -21.94
N GLY A 123 0.52 -9.61 -20.79
CA GLY A 123 -0.89 -9.32 -20.59
C GLY A 123 -1.35 -8.19 -21.49
N LYS A 124 -2.53 -8.35 -22.07
CA LYS A 124 -3.15 -7.33 -22.92
C LYS A 124 -4.41 -6.84 -22.24
N VAL A 125 -4.32 -5.68 -21.60
CA VAL A 125 -5.46 -4.98 -20.98
C VAL A 125 -5.84 -3.83 -21.88
N ARG A 126 -7.06 -3.86 -22.40
CA ARG A 126 -7.61 -2.79 -23.22
C ARG A 126 -8.43 -1.86 -22.34
N ILE A 127 -8.05 -0.60 -22.32
CA ILE A 127 -8.68 0.43 -21.50
C ILE A 127 -9.22 1.52 -22.40
N ALA A 128 -10.50 1.83 -22.27
CA ALA A 128 -11.09 3.03 -22.84
C ALA A 128 -10.64 4.22 -21.98
N ALA A 129 -9.52 4.83 -22.38
CA ALA A 129 -8.90 5.92 -21.61
C ALA A 129 -9.81 7.14 -21.56
N GLU A 130 -9.88 7.76 -20.40
CA GLU A 130 -10.59 9.01 -20.13
C GLU A 130 -9.60 10.15 -19.89
N LYS A 131 -10.08 11.40 -19.99
CA LYS A 131 -9.26 12.55 -19.66
C LYS A 131 -9.01 12.62 -18.15
N PRO A 132 -7.75 12.51 -17.69
CA PRO A 132 -7.47 12.54 -16.26
C PRO A 132 -7.62 13.97 -15.70
N ILE A 133 -7.94 14.06 -14.41
CA ILE A 133 -7.89 15.28 -13.61
C ILE A 133 -6.65 15.19 -12.73
N LEU A 134 -5.63 15.98 -13.05
CA LEU A 134 -4.29 15.87 -12.45
C LEU A 134 -3.90 17.06 -11.58
N THR A 135 -4.66 18.15 -11.62
CA THR A 135 -4.35 19.36 -10.87
C THR A 135 -5.46 19.71 -9.89
N VAL A 136 -5.12 20.44 -8.84
CA VAL A 136 -6.10 20.97 -7.88
C VAL A 136 -7.09 21.91 -8.58
N ASP A 137 -6.61 22.75 -9.49
CA ASP A 137 -7.46 23.70 -10.23
C ASP A 137 -8.46 22.98 -11.13
N ASP A 138 -8.03 21.91 -11.83
CA ASP A 138 -8.94 21.07 -12.61
C ASP A 138 -9.97 20.36 -11.72
N ALA A 139 -9.53 19.84 -10.57
CA ALA A 139 -10.43 19.18 -9.63
C ALA A 139 -11.50 20.14 -9.09
N LEU A 140 -11.12 21.35 -8.74
CA LEU A 140 -12.04 22.40 -8.30
C LEU A 140 -13.01 22.80 -9.42
N HIS A 141 -12.49 22.99 -10.65
CA HIS A 141 -13.30 23.33 -11.82
C HIS A 141 -14.36 22.25 -12.13
N HIS A 142 -13.97 20.98 -12.02
CA HIS A 142 -14.85 19.82 -12.25
C HIS A 142 -15.63 19.38 -11.02
N GLN A 143 -15.51 20.06 -9.88
CA GLN A 143 -16.12 19.72 -8.59
C GLN A 143 -15.86 18.25 -8.17
N ARG A 144 -14.63 17.78 -8.40
CA ARG A 144 -14.18 16.45 -8.03
C ARG A 144 -13.45 16.50 -6.69
N PHE A 145 -14.11 16.06 -5.65
CA PHE A 145 -13.61 16.04 -4.28
C PHE A 145 -13.47 14.60 -3.78
N ILE A 146 -12.45 14.34 -2.97
CA ILE A 146 -12.19 13.02 -2.36
C ILE A 146 -13.19 12.74 -1.24
N SER A 147 -13.60 13.78 -0.51
CA SER A 147 -14.54 13.70 0.62
C SER A 147 -15.39 14.95 0.69
N ASP A 148 -16.43 14.91 1.50
CA ASP A 148 -17.18 16.09 1.87
C ASP A 148 -16.30 17.11 2.59
N GLU A 149 -16.71 18.37 2.52
CA GLU A 149 -16.01 19.47 3.18
C GLU A 149 -15.90 19.22 4.69
N GLN A 150 -14.69 19.31 5.21
CA GLN A 150 -14.42 19.21 6.64
C GLN A 150 -14.18 20.60 7.22
N LEU A 151 -15.12 21.10 7.99
CA LEU A 151 -15.00 22.41 8.62
C LEU A 151 -14.54 22.27 10.08
N MET A 152 -13.40 22.86 10.40
CA MET A 152 -12.93 23.03 11.78
C MET A 152 -12.79 24.51 12.07
N GLN A 153 -13.60 25.03 12.98
CA GLN A 153 -13.54 26.45 13.35
C GLN A 153 -13.71 26.65 14.85
N ARG A 154 -13.16 27.74 15.37
CA ARG A 154 -13.31 28.17 16.76
C ARG A 154 -13.55 29.68 16.84
N GLY A 155 -14.61 30.07 17.52
CA GLY A 155 -15.00 31.50 17.67
C GLY A 155 -15.57 32.09 16.38
N ASP A 156 -15.70 33.42 16.37
CA ASP A 156 -16.17 34.20 15.22
C ASP A 156 -14.97 34.68 14.37
N TRP A 157 -14.41 33.76 13.58
CA TRP A 157 -13.23 34.06 12.80
C TRP A 157 -13.49 35.06 11.65
N GLU A 158 -14.69 35.08 11.09
CA GLU A 158 -15.04 36.00 10.01
C GLU A 158 -15.03 37.45 10.50
N ASN A 159 -15.62 37.71 11.65
CA ASN A 159 -15.63 39.05 12.23
C ASN A 159 -14.21 39.46 12.70
N ALA A 160 -13.45 38.53 13.25
CA ALA A 160 -12.06 38.76 13.61
C ALA A 160 -11.22 39.16 12.39
N MET A 161 -11.38 38.47 11.25
CA MET A 161 -10.69 38.82 10.00
C MET A 161 -11.11 40.19 9.45
N ARG A 162 -12.40 40.52 9.50
CA ARG A 162 -12.90 41.82 9.01
C ARG A 162 -12.43 42.99 9.87
N SER A 163 -12.28 42.79 11.19
CA SER A 163 -11.89 43.83 12.14
C SER A 163 -10.39 43.86 12.42
N ALA A 164 -9.60 42.94 11.86
CA ALA A 164 -8.18 42.91 12.08
C ALA A 164 -7.48 44.17 11.55
N PRO A 165 -6.60 44.81 12.34
CA PRO A 165 -5.91 46.04 11.93
C PRO A 165 -4.91 45.81 10.81
N HIS A 166 -4.44 44.55 10.65
CA HIS A 166 -3.54 44.12 9.59
C HIS A 166 -3.95 42.77 9.08
N THR A 167 -4.02 42.62 7.77
CA THR A 167 -4.28 41.33 7.07
C THR A 167 -3.21 41.08 6.02
N ALA A 168 -2.90 39.81 5.78
CA ALA A 168 -2.05 39.38 4.69
C ALA A 168 -2.74 38.23 3.97
N ALA A 169 -2.61 38.19 2.66
CA ALA A 169 -3.13 37.12 1.81
C ALA A 169 -2.06 36.69 0.81
N GLY A 170 -2.03 35.42 0.49
CA GLY A 170 -1.10 34.88 -0.50
C GLY A 170 -1.48 33.46 -0.87
N THR A 171 -0.87 32.96 -1.95
CA THR A 171 -1.00 31.59 -2.39
C THR A 171 0.33 30.87 -2.21
N LEU A 172 0.30 29.70 -1.57
CA LEU A 172 1.44 28.82 -1.43
C LEU A 172 1.22 27.55 -2.27
N TYR A 173 2.20 27.22 -3.07
CA TYR A 173 2.20 25.99 -3.86
C TYR A 173 3.08 24.94 -3.19
N CYS A 174 2.48 23.81 -2.79
CA CYS A 174 3.20 22.69 -2.22
C CYS A 174 3.08 21.49 -3.16
N GLY A 175 4.22 20.99 -3.65
CA GLY A 175 4.26 19.76 -4.46
C GLY A 175 4.11 18.51 -3.61
N GLY A 176 3.75 17.41 -4.26
CA GLY A 176 3.78 16.08 -3.64
C GLY A 176 5.20 15.70 -3.23
N GLN A 177 5.30 14.89 -2.18
CA GLN A 177 6.56 14.35 -1.68
C GLN A 177 6.46 12.84 -1.51
N ASP A 178 7.54 12.13 -1.86
CA ASP A 178 7.71 10.72 -1.56
C ASP A 178 8.70 10.55 -0.41
N HIS A 179 8.45 9.60 0.47
CA HIS A 179 9.32 9.33 1.63
C HIS A 179 10.66 8.74 1.23
N PHE A 180 10.77 8.11 0.08
CA PHE A 180 11.97 7.46 -0.43
C PHE A 180 12.62 6.53 0.60
N TYR A 181 11.84 5.60 1.11
CA TYR A 181 12.28 4.63 2.12
C TYR A 181 13.32 3.65 1.58
N LEU A 182 14.14 3.10 2.49
CA LEU A 182 15.27 2.22 2.14
C LEU A 182 14.80 0.83 1.71
N GLU A 183 13.90 0.20 2.46
CA GLU A 183 13.36 -1.11 2.16
C GLU A 183 12.20 -1.00 1.17
N GLY A 184 12.28 -1.69 0.03
CA GLY A 184 11.19 -1.77 -0.93
C GLY A 184 9.96 -2.45 -0.34
N GLN A 185 8.80 -2.24 -0.98
CA GLN A 185 7.57 -2.92 -0.58
C GLN A 185 7.63 -4.38 -1.00
N VAL A 186 7.91 -5.25 -0.04
CA VAL A 186 8.08 -6.68 -0.24
C VAL A 186 7.30 -7.46 0.83
N SER A 187 6.82 -8.64 0.46
CA SER A 187 6.12 -9.54 1.38
C SER A 187 6.51 -10.98 1.10
N LEU A 188 6.70 -11.77 2.17
CA LEU A 188 6.91 -13.21 2.13
C LEU A 188 5.81 -13.89 2.93
N ALA A 189 4.97 -14.69 2.27
CA ALA A 189 3.90 -15.46 2.88
C ALA A 189 4.31 -16.93 3.00
N ILE A 190 4.24 -17.48 4.19
CA ILE A 190 4.63 -18.86 4.51
C ILE A 190 3.41 -19.57 5.11
N PRO A 191 2.82 -20.56 4.40
CA PRO A 191 1.74 -21.38 4.94
C PRO A 191 2.17 -22.07 6.23
N GLN A 192 1.26 -22.12 7.19
CA GLN A 192 1.42 -22.79 8.49
C GLN A 192 0.43 -23.95 8.62
N GLU A 193 0.47 -24.64 9.75
CA GLU A 193 -0.50 -25.68 10.09
C GLU A 193 -1.93 -25.12 10.15
N ASP A 194 -2.92 -26.00 10.03
CA ASP A 194 -4.35 -25.68 10.14
C ASP A 194 -4.87 -24.59 9.16
N GLY A 195 -4.10 -24.29 8.12
CA GLY A 195 -4.46 -23.27 7.12
C GLY A 195 -4.20 -21.83 7.56
N ASP A 196 -3.38 -21.66 8.58
CA ASP A 196 -2.85 -20.37 9.00
C ASP A 196 -1.75 -19.89 8.05
N MET A 197 -1.41 -18.63 8.12
CA MET A 197 -0.42 -17.98 7.27
C MET A 197 0.49 -17.07 8.09
N LEU A 198 1.79 -17.27 7.99
CA LEU A 198 2.77 -16.33 8.51
C LEU A 198 3.17 -15.40 7.37
N VAL A 199 3.00 -14.09 7.58
CA VAL A 199 3.36 -13.07 6.57
C VAL A 199 4.42 -12.14 7.15
N HIS A 200 5.56 -12.08 6.48
CA HIS A 200 6.56 -11.05 6.70
C HIS A 200 6.35 -9.95 5.68
N CYS A 201 6.17 -8.72 6.10
CA CYS A 201 6.00 -7.58 5.18
C CYS A 201 6.64 -6.31 5.72
N SER A 202 7.05 -5.44 4.80
CA SER A 202 7.50 -4.08 5.11
C SER A 202 6.27 -3.21 5.36
N THR A 203 5.89 -3.04 6.62
CA THR A 203 4.75 -2.21 7.02
C THR A 203 5.01 -1.51 8.34
N GLN A 204 4.42 -0.35 8.52
CA GLN A 204 4.37 0.34 9.80
C GLN A 204 3.09 0.03 10.60
N HIS A 205 2.13 -0.68 9.99
CA HIS A 205 0.83 -0.98 10.62
C HIS A 205 0.45 -2.47 10.49
N PRO A 206 1.09 -3.36 11.26
CA PRO A 206 0.88 -4.82 11.19
C PRO A 206 -0.58 -5.23 11.32
N SER A 207 -1.29 -4.68 12.31
CA SER A 207 -2.70 -5.03 12.55
C SER A 207 -3.63 -4.70 11.38
N GLU A 208 -3.33 -3.65 10.63
CA GLU A 208 -4.10 -3.27 9.44
C GLU A 208 -3.89 -4.28 8.31
N ILE A 209 -2.63 -4.66 8.05
CA ILE A 209 -2.33 -5.72 7.05
C ILE A 209 -3.03 -7.03 7.42
N GLN A 210 -3.01 -7.43 8.71
CA GLN A 210 -3.73 -8.62 9.17
C GLN A 210 -5.23 -8.53 8.86
N GLN A 211 -5.84 -7.39 9.11
CA GLN A 211 -7.27 -7.16 8.81
C GLN A 211 -7.54 -7.17 7.31
N HIS A 212 -6.70 -6.53 6.50
CA HIS A 212 -6.83 -6.55 5.04
C HIS A 212 -6.68 -7.96 4.47
N LEU A 213 -5.68 -8.73 4.92
CA LEU A 213 -5.50 -10.12 4.51
C LEU A 213 -6.72 -10.97 4.89
N ALA A 214 -7.24 -10.81 6.10
CA ALA A 214 -8.45 -11.51 6.54
C ALA A 214 -9.66 -11.19 5.64
N LYS A 215 -9.86 -9.90 5.32
CA LYS A 215 -10.92 -9.40 4.46
C LYS A 215 -10.79 -9.94 3.03
N VAL A 216 -9.60 -9.84 2.43
CA VAL A 216 -9.31 -10.28 1.05
C VAL A 216 -9.40 -11.79 0.91
N LEU A 217 -8.95 -12.54 1.90
CA LEU A 217 -8.99 -14.01 1.90
C LEU A 217 -10.34 -14.58 2.38
N GLY A 218 -11.26 -13.74 2.89
CA GLY A 218 -12.52 -14.19 3.47
C GLY A 218 -12.34 -15.09 4.69
N LYS A 219 -11.28 -14.87 5.48
CA LYS A 219 -10.92 -15.67 6.66
C LYS A 219 -10.99 -14.84 7.94
N PRO A 220 -11.19 -15.46 9.11
CA PRO A 220 -11.06 -14.76 10.39
C PRO A 220 -9.64 -14.20 10.59
N ALA A 221 -9.52 -13.01 11.17
CA ALA A 221 -8.24 -12.33 11.35
C ALA A 221 -7.24 -13.09 12.22
N ASN A 222 -7.70 -13.97 13.12
CA ASN A 222 -6.84 -14.81 13.98
C ASN A 222 -6.19 -16.00 13.24
N ARG A 223 -6.46 -16.16 11.93
CA ARG A 223 -5.83 -17.15 11.05
C ARG A 223 -4.58 -16.64 10.33
N SER A 224 -4.20 -15.41 10.57
CA SER A 224 -2.96 -14.84 10.06
C SER A 224 -2.10 -14.33 11.20
N GLU A 225 -0.86 -14.80 11.27
CA GLU A 225 0.18 -14.21 12.10
C GLU A 225 1.06 -13.34 11.22
N GLU A 226 1.16 -12.06 11.57
CA GLU A 226 2.03 -11.14 10.88
C GLU A 226 3.22 -10.80 11.76
N ARG A 227 4.41 -10.88 11.15
CA ARG A 227 5.65 -10.40 11.77
C ARG A 227 6.18 -9.20 10.98
N ARG A 228 6.40 -8.15 11.71
CA ARG A 228 7.11 -6.99 11.18
C ARG A 228 8.60 -7.30 11.07
N VAL A 229 9.12 -7.21 9.84
CA VAL A 229 10.54 -7.31 9.55
C VAL A 229 10.93 -6.01 8.85
N GLY A 230 12.06 -5.43 9.24
CA GLY A 230 12.51 -4.13 8.72
C GLY A 230 11.97 -2.94 9.49
N LYS A 231 12.47 -1.77 9.16
CA LYS A 231 12.19 -0.53 9.86
C LYS A 231 11.99 0.62 8.92
N GLU A 232 10.80 0.66 8.38
CA GLU A 232 10.37 1.87 7.72
C GLU A 232 9.53 2.69 8.67
N CYS A 233 9.92 3.95 8.82
CA CYS A 233 9.18 4.98 9.54
C CYS A 233 8.55 4.54 10.87
N ARG A 234 9.35 4.38 11.92
CA ARG A 234 8.82 4.71 13.24
C ARG A 234 8.74 6.22 13.36
N SER A 235 7.64 6.80 12.92
CA SER A 235 7.23 8.06 13.51
C SER A 235 7.11 7.83 15.02
N ARG A 236 7.79 8.64 15.82
CA ARG A 236 7.59 8.73 17.25
C ARG A 236 6.20 9.28 17.51
N TRP A 237 5.20 8.42 17.45
CA TRP A 237 3.91 8.69 18.05
C TRP A 237 3.75 7.68 19.18
N SER A 238 4.31 8.01 20.32
CA SER A 238 3.81 7.52 21.58
C SER A 238 2.84 8.57 22.10
N PRO A 239 1.67 8.18 22.64
CA PRO A 239 0.80 9.11 23.33
C PRO A 239 1.49 9.69 24.57
#